data_b6cbc75617fe435b2f9d4200a0a035f8
#
_entry.id   b6cbc75617fe435b2f9d4200a0a035f8
#
_cell.length_a   1.000
_cell.length_b   1.000
_cell.length_c   1.000
_cell.angle_alpha   90.00
_cell.angle_beta   90.00
_cell.angle_gamma   90.00
#
_symmetry.space_group_name_H-M   'P 1'
#
loop_
_entity.id
_entity.type
_entity.pdbx_description
1 polymer ?
#
loop_
_entity_poly.entity_id
_entity_poly.type
_entity_poly.pdbx_seq_one_letter_code
_entity_poly.pdbx_strand_id
1 'polypeptide(L)'
;MSDSLNAAAEQLQAKINEAGFDGSVKFDMEGDGVLRIADGQVSTEDGDAECTITASAETLQELFEGELDPTAAFMTGKIKIDGDMGQAMKLSQLLG
;
A
#
# COMPACT_ATOMS: atom_id res chain seq x y z
N MET A 1 -6.91 -10.13 13.44
CA MET A 1 -6.70 -8.72 13.29
C MET A 1 -5.30 -8.42 12.89
N SER A 2 -4.37 -8.54 13.82
CA SER A 2 -2.99 -8.23 13.49
C SER A 2 -2.37 -9.21 12.50
N ASP A 3 -2.91 -10.42 12.39
CA ASP A 3 -2.36 -11.43 11.49
C ASP A 3 -2.48 -11.03 10.02
N SER A 4 -3.64 -10.50 9.62
CA SER A 4 -3.84 -10.05 8.25
C SER A 4 -2.94 -8.87 7.93
N LEU A 5 -2.84 -7.94 8.87
CA LEU A 5 -2.00 -6.76 8.71
C LEU A 5 -0.53 -7.14 8.62
N ASN A 6 -0.09 -8.05 9.49
CA ASN A 6 1.30 -8.49 9.49
C ASN A 6 1.64 -9.28 8.23
N ALA A 7 0.72 -10.10 7.74
CA ALA A 7 0.93 -10.84 6.51
C ALA A 7 1.07 -9.89 5.32
N ALA A 8 0.23 -8.87 5.25
CA ALA A 8 0.31 -7.87 4.21
C ALA A 8 1.63 -7.11 4.29
N ALA A 9 2.05 -6.76 5.50
CA ALA A 9 3.31 -6.05 5.70
C ALA A 9 4.49 -6.89 5.22
N GLU A 10 4.49 -8.18 5.51
CA GLU A 10 5.57 -9.08 5.09
C GLU A 10 5.63 -9.22 3.58
N GLN A 11 4.48 -9.36 2.92
CA GLN A 11 4.43 -9.46 1.48
C GLN A 11 4.92 -8.18 0.83
N LEU A 12 4.51 -7.06 1.36
CA LEU A 12 4.91 -5.76 0.83
C LEU A 12 6.40 -5.53 1.04
N GLN A 13 6.92 -5.90 2.21
CA GLN A 13 8.34 -5.75 2.50
C GLN A 13 9.18 -6.58 1.53
N ALA A 14 8.73 -7.78 1.21
CA ALA A 14 9.44 -8.63 0.26
C ALA A 14 9.51 -7.98 -1.12
N LYS A 15 8.41 -7.40 -1.58
CA LYS A 15 8.38 -6.71 -2.87
C LYS A 15 9.28 -5.47 -2.86
N ILE A 16 9.27 -4.74 -1.78
CA ILE A 16 10.11 -3.55 -1.61
C ILE A 16 11.59 -3.94 -1.63
N ASN A 17 11.94 -5.02 -0.96
CA ASN A 17 13.33 -5.49 -0.92
C ASN A 17 13.83 -5.89 -2.30
N GLU A 18 12.96 -6.48 -3.12
CA GLU A 18 13.35 -6.91 -4.46
C GLU A 18 13.50 -5.74 -5.43
N ALA A 19 12.55 -4.83 -5.41
CA ALA A 19 12.48 -3.76 -6.42
C ALA A 19 13.11 -2.45 -5.97
N GLY A 20 13.10 -2.21 -4.67
CA GLY A 20 13.52 -0.93 -4.11
C GLY A 20 12.41 0.11 -4.26
N PHE A 21 12.22 0.94 -3.27
CA PHE A 21 11.23 1.99 -3.33
C PHE A 21 11.74 3.19 -2.52
N ASP A 22 11.90 4.32 -3.19
CA ASP A 22 12.49 5.52 -2.60
C ASP A 22 11.41 6.50 -2.22
N GLY A 23 10.45 6.34 -1.68
CA GLY A 23 9.46 7.32 -1.29
C GLY A 23 8.79 6.92 0.00
N SER A 24 7.69 7.56 0.29
CA SER A 24 6.89 7.20 1.43
C SER A 24 5.43 7.12 1.01
N VAL A 25 4.80 6.02 1.32
CA VAL A 25 3.39 5.78 1.03
C VAL A 25 2.76 5.14 2.24
N LYS A 26 1.56 5.58 2.56
CA LYS A 26 0.80 5.01 3.66
C LYS A 26 -0.46 4.38 3.12
N PHE A 27 -0.71 3.15 3.52
CA PHE A 27 -1.97 2.47 3.23
C PHE A 27 -2.84 2.57 4.47
N ASP A 28 -3.94 3.27 4.34
CA ASP A 28 -4.92 3.40 5.43
C ASP A 28 -6.02 2.37 5.19
N MET A 29 -6.01 1.32 5.99
CA MET A 29 -7.03 0.27 5.90
C MET A 29 -8.14 0.59 6.87
N GLU A 30 -9.15 1.25 6.39
CA GLU A 30 -10.26 1.75 7.19
C GLU A 30 -10.68 0.79 8.31
N GLY A 31 -10.34 1.14 9.54
CA GLY A 31 -10.69 0.36 10.70
C GLY A 31 -9.77 -0.79 11.05
N ASP A 32 -8.85 -1.16 10.17
CA ASP A 32 -7.97 -2.31 10.38
C ASP A 32 -6.52 -1.94 10.59
N GLY A 33 -6.20 -0.67 10.57
CA GLY A 33 -4.85 -0.23 10.83
C GLY A 33 -4.22 0.47 9.63
N VAL A 34 -2.92 0.63 9.70
CA VAL A 34 -2.15 1.38 8.71
C VAL A 34 -0.88 0.60 8.37
N LEU A 35 -0.52 0.61 7.09
CA LEU A 35 0.80 0.15 6.65
C LEU A 35 1.52 1.35 6.06
N ARG A 36 2.71 1.60 6.52
CA ARG A 36 3.49 2.75 6.05
C ARG A 36 4.82 2.28 5.48
N ILE A 37 5.13 2.77 4.30
CA ILE A 37 6.41 2.50 3.64
C ILE A 37 7.23 3.78 3.68
N ALA A 38 8.42 3.71 4.21
CA ALA A 38 9.34 4.84 4.22
C ALA A 38 10.76 4.32 4.24
N ASP A 39 11.61 4.88 3.40
CA ASP A 39 13.03 4.51 3.34
C ASP A 39 13.25 3.01 3.11
N GLY A 40 12.38 2.41 2.34
CA GLY A 40 12.48 0.98 2.04
C GLY A 40 12.01 0.06 3.14
N GLN A 41 11.39 0.60 4.18
CA GLN A 41 10.91 -0.18 5.32
C GLN A 41 9.40 -0.12 5.43
N VAL A 42 8.78 -1.25 5.66
CA VAL A 42 7.34 -1.33 5.90
C VAL A 42 7.09 -1.41 7.40
N SER A 43 6.19 -0.58 7.86
CA SER A 43 5.85 -0.47 9.27
C SER A 43 4.34 -0.47 9.44
N THR A 44 3.87 -0.94 10.59
CA THR A 44 2.44 -0.87 10.94
C THR A 44 2.14 0.36 11.80
N GLU A 45 3.13 1.20 12.01
CA GLU A 45 2.94 2.43 12.78
C GLU A 45 2.50 3.56 11.87
N ASP A 46 1.58 4.37 12.35
CA ASP A 46 1.13 5.55 11.62
C ASP A 46 2.21 6.63 11.62
N GLY A 47 2.24 7.43 10.57
CA GLY A 47 3.21 8.51 10.47
C GLY A 47 2.98 9.27 9.18
N ASP A 48 3.84 10.22 8.91
CA ASP A 48 3.72 11.04 7.71
C ASP A 48 4.14 10.24 6.48
N ALA A 49 3.51 10.54 5.36
CA ALA A 49 3.85 9.93 4.08
C ALA A 49 3.54 10.92 2.97
N GLU A 50 4.27 10.82 1.88
CA GLU A 50 4.06 11.68 0.72
C GLU A 50 2.75 11.36 0.01
N CYS A 51 2.29 10.14 0.15
CA CYS A 51 1.06 9.69 -0.47
C CYS A 51 0.31 8.78 0.52
N THR A 52 -1.01 8.92 0.56
CA THR A 52 -1.85 8.07 1.38
C THR A 52 -2.86 7.36 0.48
N ILE A 53 -2.89 6.05 0.56
CA ILE A 53 -3.85 5.25 -0.19
C ILE A 53 -4.83 4.65 0.80
N THR A 54 -6.09 5.02 0.67
CA THR A 54 -7.15 4.56 1.56
C THR A 54 -7.95 3.47 0.87
N ALA A 55 -8.08 2.33 1.52
CA ALA A 55 -8.82 1.20 0.98
C ALA A 55 -9.16 0.25 2.12
N SER A 56 -10.08 -0.68 1.86
CA SER A 56 -10.36 -1.73 2.84
C SER A 56 -9.22 -2.75 2.84
N ALA A 57 -9.08 -3.48 3.93
CA ALA A 57 -8.06 -4.52 4.04
C ALA A 57 -8.24 -5.56 2.94
N GLU A 58 -9.48 -5.91 2.62
CA GLU A 58 -9.78 -6.87 1.56
C GLU A 58 -9.28 -6.38 0.21
N THR A 59 -9.53 -5.11 -0.12
CA THR A 59 -9.08 -4.52 -1.37
C THR A 59 -7.56 -4.51 -1.46
N LEU A 60 -6.88 -4.16 -0.38
CA LEU A 60 -5.43 -4.15 -0.36
C LEU A 60 -4.86 -5.55 -0.53
N GLN A 61 -5.49 -6.54 0.07
CA GLN A 61 -5.06 -7.92 -0.09
C GLN A 61 -5.15 -8.35 -1.56
N GLU A 62 -6.23 -8.00 -2.23
CA GLU A 62 -6.39 -8.29 -3.65
C GLU A 62 -5.32 -7.62 -4.50
N LEU A 63 -4.96 -6.40 -4.14
CA LEU A 63 -3.88 -5.69 -4.84
C LEU A 63 -2.54 -6.39 -4.64
N PHE A 64 -2.26 -6.82 -3.43
CA PHE A 64 -0.99 -7.50 -3.12
C PHE A 64 -0.90 -8.86 -3.79
N GLU A 65 -2.02 -9.53 -3.98
CA GLU A 65 -2.08 -10.84 -4.63
C GLU A 65 -2.10 -10.74 -6.15
N GLY A 66 -2.20 -9.52 -6.68
CA GLY A 66 -2.25 -9.33 -8.11
C GLY A 66 -3.61 -9.61 -8.72
N GLU A 67 -4.64 -9.78 -7.92
CA GLU A 67 -5.98 -10.07 -8.41
C GLU A 67 -6.73 -8.81 -8.81
N LEU A 68 -6.28 -7.65 -8.35
CA LEU A 68 -6.92 -6.38 -8.63
C LEU A 68 -5.87 -5.40 -9.14
N ASP A 69 -6.14 -4.82 -10.30
CA ASP A 69 -5.25 -3.81 -10.86
C ASP A 69 -5.40 -2.50 -10.09
N PRO A 70 -4.29 -1.94 -9.57
CA PRO A 70 -4.36 -0.67 -8.84
C PRO A 70 -5.00 0.47 -9.62
N THR A 71 -4.71 0.56 -10.91
CA THR A 71 -5.28 1.61 -11.75
C THR A 71 -6.80 1.44 -11.85
N ALA A 72 -7.26 0.23 -12.10
CA ALA A 72 -8.69 -0.05 -12.17
C ALA A 72 -9.36 0.20 -10.82
N ALA A 73 -8.71 -0.17 -9.74
CA ALA A 73 -9.25 0.06 -8.40
C ALA A 73 -9.44 1.55 -8.13
N PHE A 74 -8.48 2.36 -8.54
CA PHE A 74 -8.59 3.82 -8.40
C PHE A 74 -9.74 4.38 -9.23
N MET A 75 -9.83 3.95 -10.48
CA MET A 75 -10.87 4.45 -11.38
C MET A 75 -12.28 4.05 -10.96
N THR A 76 -12.43 2.90 -10.33
CA THR A 76 -13.72 2.44 -9.85
C THR A 76 -14.06 2.91 -8.43
N GLY A 77 -13.13 3.62 -7.80
CA GLY A 77 -13.35 4.16 -6.46
C GLY A 77 -13.13 3.17 -5.34
N LYS A 78 -12.51 2.03 -5.64
CA LYS A 78 -12.20 1.05 -4.59
C LYS A 78 -11.06 1.51 -3.70
N ILE A 79 -10.16 2.32 -4.24
CA ILE A 79 -9.11 2.94 -3.47
C ILE A 79 -9.16 4.45 -3.67
N LYS A 80 -8.68 5.18 -2.69
CA LYS A 80 -8.55 6.63 -2.77
C LYS A 80 -7.09 6.98 -2.60
N ILE A 81 -6.59 7.86 -3.43
CA ILE A 81 -5.20 8.28 -3.37
C ILE A 81 -5.15 9.75 -3.04
N ASP A 82 -4.41 10.10 -1.99
CA ASP A 82 -4.27 11.47 -1.54
C ASP A 82 -2.78 11.78 -1.42
N GLY A 83 -2.37 12.92 -1.94
CA GLY A 83 -0.98 13.34 -1.88
C GLY A 83 -0.28 13.17 -3.22
N ASP A 84 0.96 12.71 -3.20
CA ASP A 84 1.79 12.62 -4.39
C ASP A 84 1.40 11.42 -5.26
N MET A 85 0.75 11.71 -6.38
CA MET A 85 0.35 10.67 -7.33
C MET A 85 1.55 9.93 -7.92
N GLY A 86 2.67 10.60 -8.06
CA GLY A 86 3.88 9.96 -8.56
C GLY A 86 4.34 8.81 -7.68
N GLN A 87 4.23 8.97 -6.38
CA GLN A 87 4.59 7.91 -5.44
C GLN A 87 3.61 6.74 -5.57
N ALA A 88 2.32 7.06 -5.72
CA ALA A 88 1.30 6.03 -5.88
C ALA A 88 1.55 5.21 -7.14
N MET A 89 1.92 5.85 -8.23
CA MET A 89 2.18 5.17 -9.49
C MET A 89 3.42 4.29 -9.41
N LYS A 90 4.46 4.74 -8.74
CA LYS A 90 5.66 3.92 -8.53
C LYS A 90 5.32 2.66 -7.75
N LEU A 91 4.55 2.81 -6.69
CA LEU A 91 4.15 1.67 -5.88
C LEU A 91 3.24 0.74 -6.65
N SER A 92 2.36 1.29 -7.46
CA SER A 92 1.46 0.52 -8.31
C SER A 92 2.24 -0.41 -9.23
N GLN A 93 3.31 0.08 -9.84
CA GLN A 93 4.16 -0.73 -10.70
C GLN A 93 4.83 -1.85 -9.92
N LEU A 94 5.16 -1.58 -8.68
CA LEU A 94 5.78 -2.57 -7.82
C LEU A 94 4.81 -3.69 -7.45
N LEU A 95 3.55 -3.35 -7.23
CA LEU A 95 2.51 -4.30 -6.87
C LEU A 95 1.98 -5.07 -8.07
N GLY A 96 1.95 -4.42 -9.20
CA GLY A 96 1.46 -5.01 -10.43
C GLY A 96 2.52 -5.83 -11.09
#